data_edc64d48425e28b57611b90c8c9f011d
#
_entry.id   edc64d48425e28b57611b90c8c9f011d
#
_cell.length_a   1.000
_cell.length_b   1.000
_cell.length_c   1.000
_cell.angle_alpha   90.00
_cell.angle_beta   90.00
_cell.angle_gamma   90.00
#
_symmetry.space_group_name_H-M   'P 1'
#
loop_
_entity.id
_entity.type
_entity.pdbx_description
1 polymer ?
#
loop_
_entity_poly.entity_id
_entity_poly.type
_entity_poly.pdbx_seq_one_letter_code
_entity_poly.pdbx_strand_id
1 'polypeptide(L)'
;MTAMAPELPIYVDSETGVWTTDALPMLYVPRHFFINNHVAIEQALGVETYAKILYDAGYKSAWYWCEKEAELHGLEGVAVFEHYMNRLSQRGWGKFVTEAIDLEAGTAKVRLEHSCFVYQLGKTGKREEYMFTGW
;
A
#
# COMPACT_ATOMS: atom_id res chain seq x y z
N MET A 1 21.48 10.94 6.31
CA MET A 1 20.46 9.87 6.30
C MET A 1 21.08 8.62 6.93
N THR A 2 20.43 8.09 7.94
CA THR A 2 20.87 6.85 8.59
C THR A 2 20.09 5.69 7.98
N ALA A 3 20.78 4.74 7.37
CA ALA A 3 20.18 3.51 6.88
C ALA A 3 19.85 2.59 8.07
N MET A 4 18.67 2.06 8.09
CA MET A 4 18.22 1.09 9.08
C MET A 4 17.80 -0.21 8.40
N ALA A 5 17.93 -1.32 9.12
CA ALA A 5 17.34 -2.57 8.65
C ALA A 5 15.81 -2.45 8.65
N PRO A 6 15.12 -3.14 7.74
CA PRO A 6 13.67 -3.20 7.78
C PRO A 6 13.18 -3.80 9.11
N GLU A 7 12.20 -3.16 9.73
CA GLU A 7 11.51 -3.72 10.90
C GLU A 7 10.50 -4.82 10.54
N LEU A 8 10.21 -4.91 9.26
CA LEU A 8 9.30 -5.84 8.63
C LEU A 8 9.85 -7.27 8.70
N PRO A 9 9.11 -8.27 9.20
CA PRO A 9 9.57 -9.66 9.17
C PRO A 9 9.55 -10.19 7.73
N ILE A 10 10.72 -10.51 7.20
CA ILE A 10 10.89 -11.03 5.84
C ILE A 10 11.51 -12.42 5.92
N TYR A 11 10.82 -13.39 5.34
CA TYR A 11 11.30 -14.76 5.20
C TYR A 11 11.46 -15.10 3.73
N VAL A 12 12.54 -15.80 3.40
CA VAL A 12 12.82 -16.28 2.04
C VAL A 12 12.97 -17.78 2.09
N ASP A 13 12.10 -18.46 1.33
CA ASP A 13 12.23 -19.90 1.14
C ASP A 13 13.38 -20.17 0.16
N SER A 14 14.41 -20.87 0.62
CA SER A 14 15.63 -21.14 -0.16
C SER A 14 15.41 -22.14 -1.30
N GLU A 15 14.37 -22.96 -1.26
CA GLU A 15 14.07 -23.94 -2.30
C GLU A 15 13.24 -23.33 -3.43
N THR A 16 12.27 -22.48 -3.10
CA THR A 16 11.32 -21.91 -4.06
C THR A 16 11.62 -20.45 -4.43
N GLY A 17 12.40 -19.74 -3.62
CA GLY A 17 12.64 -18.30 -3.78
C GLY A 17 11.45 -17.43 -3.38
N VAL A 18 10.42 -17.99 -2.78
CA VAL A 18 9.24 -17.23 -2.34
C VAL A 18 9.59 -16.38 -1.12
N TRP A 19 9.25 -15.10 -1.20
CA TRP A 19 9.34 -14.16 -0.09
C TRP A 19 8.00 -14.08 0.62
N THR A 20 8.03 -14.07 1.93
CA THR A 20 6.82 -13.99 2.77
C THR A 20 7.00 -12.93 3.85
N THR A 21 5.97 -12.13 4.06
CA THR A 21 5.85 -11.23 5.20
C THR A 21 4.54 -11.54 5.90
N ASP A 22 4.62 -11.79 7.21
CA ASP A 22 3.46 -12.20 8.02
C ASP A 22 2.76 -13.43 7.39
N ALA A 23 1.50 -13.32 7.01
CA ALA A 23 0.71 -14.41 6.45
C ALA A 23 0.79 -14.53 4.92
N LEU A 24 1.45 -13.59 4.22
CA LEU A 24 1.30 -13.46 2.77
C LEU A 24 2.61 -13.55 2.01
N PRO A 25 2.60 -14.24 0.84
CA PRO A 25 3.70 -14.15 -0.11
C PRO A 25 3.78 -12.73 -0.69
N MET A 26 5.00 -12.25 -0.85
CA MET A 26 5.31 -10.89 -1.28
C MET A 26 6.25 -10.89 -2.48
N LEU A 27 6.21 -9.80 -3.24
CA LEU A 27 7.19 -9.48 -4.26
C LEU A 27 8.05 -8.30 -3.81
N TYR A 28 9.36 -8.41 -4.03
CA TYR A 28 10.27 -7.27 -3.93
C TYR A 28 10.50 -6.71 -5.33
N VAL A 29 9.94 -5.54 -5.59
CA VAL A 29 9.88 -4.94 -6.93
C VAL A 29 10.52 -3.56 -6.92
N PRO A 30 11.39 -3.25 -7.89
CA PRO A 30 11.91 -1.90 -8.04
C PRO A 30 10.79 -0.89 -8.29
N ARG A 31 10.85 0.24 -7.61
CA ARG A 31 9.80 1.28 -7.70
C ARG A 31 9.54 1.74 -9.14
N HIS A 32 10.58 1.96 -9.93
CA HIS A 32 10.43 2.42 -11.32
C HIS A 32 9.68 1.42 -12.21
N PHE A 33 9.88 0.11 -11.99
CA PHE A 33 9.14 -0.93 -12.72
C PHE A 33 7.62 -0.81 -12.48
N PHE A 34 7.22 -0.70 -11.22
CA PHE A 34 5.83 -0.55 -10.83
C PHE A 34 5.21 0.74 -11.40
N ILE A 35 5.91 1.87 -11.27
CA ILE A 35 5.42 3.17 -11.74
C ILE A 35 5.35 3.22 -13.28
N ASN A 36 6.31 2.63 -13.99
CA ASN A 36 6.27 2.58 -15.45
C ASN A 36 5.07 1.77 -15.97
N ASN A 37 4.74 0.65 -15.32
CA ASN A 37 3.53 -0.11 -15.62
C ASN A 37 2.28 0.72 -15.38
N HIS A 38 2.19 1.42 -14.24
CA HIS A 38 1.09 2.32 -13.92
C HIS A 38 0.88 3.39 -15.00
N VAL A 39 1.94 4.08 -15.40
CA VAL A 39 1.89 5.12 -16.45
C VAL A 39 1.44 4.56 -17.81
N ALA A 40 1.97 3.39 -18.19
CA ALA A 40 1.60 2.75 -19.45
C ALA A 40 0.12 2.34 -19.49
N ILE A 41 -0.41 1.80 -18.41
CA ILE A 41 -1.83 1.42 -18.31
C ILE A 41 -2.72 2.67 -18.30
N GLU A 42 -2.35 3.72 -17.57
CA GLU A 42 -3.06 5.00 -17.56
C GLU A 42 -3.15 5.60 -18.98
N GLN A 43 -2.06 5.58 -19.74
CA GLN A 43 -2.04 6.08 -21.12
C GLN A 43 -2.94 5.26 -22.04
N ALA A 44 -3.01 3.94 -21.83
CA ALA A 44 -3.83 3.05 -22.65
C ALA A 44 -5.33 3.16 -22.35
N LEU A 45 -5.71 3.33 -21.08
CA LEU A 45 -7.09 3.28 -20.64
C LEU A 45 -7.72 4.64 -20.32
N GLY A 46 -6.90 5.68 -20.12
CA GLY A 46 -7.33 6.96 -19.58
C GLY A 46 -7.45 6.97 -18.06
N VAL A 47 -7.38 8.17 -17.48
CA VAL A 47 -7.34 8.36 -16.02
C VAL A 47 -8.61 7.84 -15.33
N GLU A 48 -9.80 8.17 -15.83
CA GLU A 48 -11.07 7.79 -15.19
C GLU A 48 -11.25 6.27 -15.13
N THR A 49 -11.02 5.59 -16.25
CA THR A 49 -11.15 4.12 -16.31
C THR A 49 -10.13 3.45 -15.41
N TYR A 50 -8.89 3.92 -15.44
CA TYR A 50 -7.83 3.32 -14.62
C TYR A 50 -8.03 3.59 -13.12
N ALA A 51 -8.49 4.79 -12.74
CA ALA A 51 -8.81 5.12 -11.35
C ALA A 51 -9.88 4.17 -10.78
N LYS A 52 -10.92 3.88 -11.55
CA LYS A 52 -11.95 2.92 -11.15
C LYS A 52 -11.40 1.50 -10.98
N ILE A 53 -10.58 1.05 -11.92
CA ILE A 53 -9.93 -0.27 -11.86
C ILE A 53 -9.03 -0.36 -10.61
N LEU A 54 -8.24 0.67 -10.35
CA LEU A 54 -7.38 0.75 -9.16
C LEU A 54 -8.19 0.69 -7.87
N TYR A 55 -9.30 1.42 -7.82
CA TYR A 55 -10.19 1.40 -6.64
C TYR A 55 -10.73 0.00 -6.39
N ASP A 56 -11.32 -0.63 -7.40
CA ASP A 56 -11.93 -1.95 -7.26
C ASP A 56 -10.89 -3.04 -6.91
N ALA A 57 -9.74 -3.02 -7.57
CA ALA A 57 -8.66 -3.97 -7.32
C ALA A 57 -7.97 -3.73 -5.97
N GLY A 58 -7.72 -2.48 -5.62
CA GLY A 58 -7.11 -2.09 -4.35
C GLY A 58 -7.99 -2.45 -3.17
N TYR A 59 -9.30 -2.19 -3.26
CA TYR A 59 -10.26 -2.59 -2.24
C TYR A 59 -10.22 -4.10 -1.95
N LYS A 60 -10.26 -4.92 -3.00
CA LYS A 60 -10.16 -6.39 -2.87
C LYS A 60 -8.85 -6.83 -2.24
N SER A 61 -7.75 -6.22 -2.68
CA SER A 61 -6.41 -6.54 -2.18
C SER A 61 -6.25 -6.16 -0.71
N ALA A 62 -6.70 -4.97 -0.34
CA ALA A 62 -6.65 -4.48 1.03
C ALA A 62 -7.54 -5.31 1.96
N TRP A 63 -8.75 -5.65 1.51
CA TRP A 63 -9.65 -6.52 2.27
C TRP A 63 -9.01 -7.88 2.57
N TYR A 64 -8.53 -8.56 1.53
CA TYR A 64 -7.87 -9.86 1.67
C TYR A 64 -6.66 -9.80 2.61
N TRP A 65 -5.82 -8.77 2.45
CA TRP A 65 -4.67 -8.54 3.31
C TRP A 65 -5.10 -8.36 4.77
N CYS A 66 -6.08 -7.49 5.03
CA CYS A 66 -6.57 -7.21 6.37
C CYS A 66 -7.16 -8.45 7.05
N GLU A 67 -7.93 -9.27 6.32
CA GLU A 67 -8.47 -10.54 6.85
C GLU A 67 -7.34 -11.48 7.30
N LYS A 68 -6.32 -11.68 6.46
CA LYS A 68 -5.20 -12.58 6.76
C LYS A 68 -4.35 -12.09 7.92
N GLU A 69 -4.09 -10.81 7.99
CA GLU A 69 -3.32 -10.21 9.08
C GLU A 69 -4.10 -10.18 10.39
N ALA A 70 -5.40 -9.90 10.33
CA ALA A 70 -6.26 -9.95 11.51
C ALA A 70 -6.30 -11.36 12.10
N GLU A 71 -6.42 -12.39 11.26
CA GLU A 71 -6.38 -13.78 11.67
C GLU A 71 -5.03 -14.16 12.32
N LEU A 72 -3.92 -13.81 11.64
CA LEU A 72 -2.58 -14.15 12.10
C LEU A 72 -2.21 -13.49 13.44
N HIS A 73 -2.54 -12.22 13.59
CA HIS A 73 -2.14 -11.41 14.74
C HIS A 73 -3.23 -11.25 15.81
N GLY A 74 -4.42 -11.84 15.61
CA GLY A 74 -5.54 -11.71 16.54
C GLY A 74 -6.05 -10.27 16.68
N LEU A 75 -6.11 -9.52 15.57
CA LEU A 75 -6.51 -8.12 15.55
C LEU A 75 -7.98 -7.95 15.22
N GLU A 76 -8.62 -6.93 15.82
CA GLU A 76 -10.01 -6.58 15.58
C GLU A 76 -10.20 -5.06 15.44
N GLY A 77 -11.18 -4.64 14.66
CA GLY A 77 -11.59 -3.24 14.55
C GLY A 77 -10.48 -2.29 14.14
N VAL A 78 -10.30 -1.21 14.88
CA VAL A 78 -9.29 -0.17 14.61
C VAL A 78 -7.87 -0.72 14.58
N ALA A 79 -7.56 -1.75 15.37
CA ALA A 79 -6.22 -2.33 15.40
C ALA A 79 -5.81 -2.93 14.05
N VAL A 80 -6.75 -3.44 13.26
CA VAL A 80 -6.50 -3.92 11.89
C VAL A 80 -6.08 -2.76 10.99
N PHE A 81 -6.80 -1.64 11.07
CA PHE A 81 -6.49 -0.44 10.29
C PHE A 81 -5.13 0.14 10.65
N GLU A 82 -4.83 0.27 11.94
CA GLU A 82 -3.53 0.78 12.41
C GLU A 82 -2.38 -0.12 11.96
N HIS A 83 -2.54 -1.44 12.05
CA HIS A 83 -1.57 -2.40 11.57
C HIS A 83 -1.36 -2.26 10.04
N TYR A 84 -2.43 -2.10 9.27
CA TYR A 84 -2.35 -1.88 7.82
C TYR A 84 -1.57 -0.61 7.47
N MET A 85 -1.87 0.52 8.09
CA MET A 85 -1.16 1.79 7.89
C MET A 85 0.33 1.66 8.24
N ASN A 86 0.64 0.97 9.33
CA ASN A 86 2.00 0.73 9.75
C ASN A 86 2.77 -0.14 8.73
N ARG A 87 2.19 -1.24 8.30
CA ARG A 87 2.81 -2.13 7.29
C ARG A 87 3.01 -1.45 5.95
N LEU A 88 2.09 -0.63 5.48
CA LEU A 88 2.27 0.18 4.27
C LEU A 88 3.46 1.13 4.42
N SER A 89 3.61 1.76 5.58
CA SER A 89 4.72 2.66 5.86
C SER A 89 6.09 1.95 5.89
N GLN A 90 6.11 0.66 6.24
CA GLN A 90 7.32 -0.16 6.29
C GLN A 90 7.72 -0.77 4.95
N ARG A 91 6.83 -0.75 3.94
CA ARG A 91 7.03 -1.43 2.65
C ARG A 91 7.46 -0.52 1.49
N GLY A 92 7.74 0.74 1.75
CA GLY A 92 8.25 1.67 0.74
C GLY A 92 7.18 2.43 -0.06
N TRP A 93 5.90 2.30 0.26
CA TRP A 93 4.83 3.07 -0.38
C TRP A 93 4.89 4.56 -0.03
N GLY A 94 5.26 4.86 1.19
CA GLY A 94 5.32 6.18 1.78
C GLY A 94 5.15 6.08 3.29
N LYS A 95 4.96 7.20 3.97
CA LYS A 95 4.67 7.24 5.39
C LYS A 95 3.20 7.63 5.60
N PHE A 96 2.42 6.69 6.07
CA PHE A 96 0.99 6.88 6.37
C PHE A 96 0.83 7.32 7.82
N VAL A 97 0.28 8.50 8.01
CA VAL A 97 0.04 9.11 9.33
C VAL A 97 -1.47 9.24 9.53
N THR A 98 -2.02 8.48 10.46
CA THR A 98 -3.44 8.60 10.82
C THR A 98 -3.64 9.86 11.65
N GLU A 99 -4.42 10.80 11.14
CA GLU A 99 -4.72 12.07 11.82
C GLU A 99 -6.00 11.96 12.67
N ALA A 100 -7.01 11.23 12.18
CA ALA A 100 -8.28 11.04 12.89
C ALA A 100 -8.97 9.76 12.46
N ILE A 101 -9.69 9.14 13.38
CA ILE A 101 -10.61 8.02 13.13
C ILE A 101 -11.93 8.35 13.82
N ASP A 102 -13.02 8.27 13.06
CA ASP A 102 -14.40 8.39 13.57
C ASP A 102 -15.11 7.06 13.34
N LEU A 103 -15.30 6.33 14.42
CA LEU A 103 -15.93 5.00 14.38
C LEU A 103 -17.43 5.06 14.15
N GLU A 104 -18.09 6.13 14.59
CA GLU A 104 -19.53 6.30 14.40
C GLU A 104 -19.84 6.62 12.93
N ALA A 105 -19.06 7.50 12.33
CA ALA A 105 -19.17 7.85 10.92
C ALA A 105 -18.54 6.82 9.98
N GLY A 106 -17.71 5.91 10.49
CA GLY A 106 -16.95 4.94 9.68
C GLY A 106 -15.92 5.60 8.78
N THR A 107 -15.28 6.67 9.24
CA THR A 107 -14.32 7.46 8.45
C THR A 107 -12.97 7.57 9.14
N ALA A 108 -11.92 7.73 8.32
CA ALA A 108 -10.58 8.01 8.79
C ALA A 108 -9.94 9.11 7.94
N LYS A 109 -9.10 9.93 8.56
CA LYS A 109 -8.25 10.90 7.87
C LYS A 109 -6.80 10.48 7.99
N VAL A 110 -6.18 10.22 6.85
CA VAL A 110 -4.79 9.78 6.75
C VAL A 110 -3.99 10.77 5.91
N ARG A 111 -2.83 11.17 6.41
CA ARG A 111 -1.86 11.94 5.64
C ARG A 111 -0.77 11.01 5.11
N LEU A 112 -0.53 11.08 3.81
CA LEU A 112 0.55 10.35 3.16
C LEU A 112 1.74 11.28 2.91
N GLU A 113 2.87 10.97 3.52
CA GLU A 113 4.14 11.66 3.33
C GLU A 113 5.08 10.77 2.51
N HIS A 114 5.94 11.37 1.71
CA HIS A 114 6.97 10.68 0.94
C HIS A 114 6.42 9.56 0.02
N SER A 115 5.29 9.82 -0.64
CA SER A 115 4.69 8.90 -1.61
C SER A 115 5.69 8.41 -2.65
N CYS A 116 5.72 7.10 -2.89
CA CYS A 116 6.57 6.51 -3.92
C CYS A 116 6.25 7.03 -5.33
N PHE A 117 4.98 7.36 -5.60
CA PHE A 117 4.56 7.96 -6.87
C PHE A 117 5.10 9.38 -7.05
N VAL A 118 5.04 10.20 -6.01
CA VAL A 118 5.57 11.57 -6.04
C VAL A 118 7.07 11.56 -6.29
N TYR A 119 7.82 10.69 -5.63
CA TYR A 119 9.27 10.59 -5.85
C TYR A 119 9.64 10.11 -7.23
N GLN A 120 8.89 9.20 -7.81
CA GLN A 120 9.19 8.64 -9.14
C GLN A 120 8.73 9.53 -10.28
N LEU A 121 7.57 10.20 -10.13
CA LEU A 121 6.95 11.02 -11.19
C LEU A 121 7.25 12.52 -11.03
N GLY A 122 7.83 12.92 -9.90
CA GLY A 122 7.96 14.33 -9.51
C GLY A 122 6.64 14.90 -8.99
N LYS A 123 6.65 16.19 -8.67
CA LYS A 123 5.45 16.90 -8.19
C LYS A 123 4.49 17.14 -9.35
N THR A 124 3.47 16.34 -9.46
CA THR A 124 2.54 16.35 -10.59
C THR A 124 1.13 16.86 -10.25
N GLY A 125 0.92 17.40 -9.05
CA GLY A 125 -0.35 17.98 -8.65
C GLY A 125 -1.46 16.92 -8.47
N LYS A 126 -2.57 17.07 -9.19
CA LYS A 126 -3.77 16.22 -9.02
C LYS A 126 -3.58 14.75 -9.40
N ARG A 127 -2.48 14.39 -10.02
CA ARG A 127 -2.25 13.03 -10.52
C ARG A 127 -2.14 12.00 -9.41
N GLU A 128 -1.58 12.37 -8.27
CA GLU A 128 -1.39 11.45 -7.15
C GLU A 128 -2.68 11.14 -6.40
N GLU A 129 -3.69 11.96 -6.51
CA GLU A 129 -4.94 11.82 -5.77
C GLU A 129 -5.63 10.48 -6.03
N TYR A 130 -5.59 9.98 -7.26
CA TYR A 130 -6.26 8.73 -7.60
C TYR A 130 -5.37 7.48 -7.46
N MET A 131 -4.06 7.61 -7.41
CA MET A 131 -3.12 6.48 -7.36
C MET A 131 -3.28 5.62 -6.12
N PHE A 132 -3.79 6.20 -5.03
CA PHE A 132 -4.09 5.52 -3.79
C PHE A 132 -5.58 5.36 -3.50
N THR A 133 -6.47 5.69 -4.42
CA THR A 133 -7.92 5.65 -4.16
C THR A 133 -8.46 4.28 -3.81
N GLY A 134 -7.79 3.22 -4.19
CA GLY A 134 -8.20 1.85 -3.87
C GLY A 134 -7.46 1.23 -2.69
N TRP A 135 -6.46 1.92 -2.20
CA TRP A 135 -5.63 1.41 -1.11
C TRP A 135 -6.10 1.93 0.23
#